data_c039d8070ce0dc2504ba906636b6af81
#
_entry.id   c039d8070ce0dc2504ba906636b6af81
#
_cell.length_a   1.000
_cell.length_b   1.000
_cell.length_c   1.000
_cell.angle_alpha   90.00
_cell.angle_beta   90.00
_cell.angle_gamma   90.00
#
_symmetry.space_group_name_H-M   'P 1'
#
loop_
_entity.id
_entity.type
_entity.pdbx_description
1 polymer ?
#
loop_
_entity_poly.entity_id
_entity_poly.type
_entity_poly.pdbx_seq_one_letter_code
_entity_poly.pdbx_strand_id
1 'polypeptide(L)'
;YLKKLDEKKPVIVCGDLNVAHEEIDLKNPKTNRKNAGFTDEEREKFTTLLNAGFTDTFRYLHPEQVTYSWWSYRFKAREKNAGWRIDYFLVSNRLRDMIEKADIHTEIFGSDHCPVELVVKSEE
;
A
#
# COMPACT_ATOMS: atom_id res chain seq x y z
N TYR A 1 -10.49 -16.28 1.21
CA TYR A 1 -10.20 -16.44 2.64
C TYR A 1 -10.44 -15.14 3.43
N LEU A 2 -9.86 -14.02 3.02
CA LEU A 2 -10.04 -12.73 3.70
C LEU A 2 -11.50 -12.27 3.70
N LYS A 3 -12.22 -12.49 2.61
CA LYS A 3 -13.64 -12.13 2.51
C LYS A 3 -14.47 -12.91 3.51
N LYS A 4 -14.16 -14.18 3.72
CA LYS A 4 -14.86 -15.01 4.72
C LYS A 4 -14.59 -14.53 6.13
N LEU A 5 -13.36 -14.10 6.42
CA LEU A 5 -13.02 -13.52 7.72
C LEU A 5 -13.79 -12.22 7.94
N ASP A 6 -13.90 -11.37 6.90
CA ASP A 6 -14.63 -10.12 6.99
C ASP A 6 -16.12 -10.30 7.26
N GLU A 7 -16.72 -11.38 6.78
CA GLU A 7 -18.12 -11.72 7.07
C GLU A 7 -18.37 -11.88 8.58
N LYS A 8 -17.38 -12.33 9.32
CA LYS A 8 -17.45 -12.56 10.75
C LYS A 8 -17.05 -11.36 11.58
N LYS A 9 -15.92 -10.75 11.25
CA LYS A 9 -15.33 -9.60 11.95
C LYS A 9 -14.60 -8.71 10.98
N PRO A 10 -14.52 -7.40 11.27
CA PRO A 10 -13.68 -6.49 10.47
C PRO A 10 -12.24 -6.99 10.44
N VAL A 11 -11.60 -6.87 9.28
CA VAL A 11 -10.25 -7.39 9.04
C VAL A 11 -9.30 -6.25 8.74
N ILE A 12 -8.09 -6.31 9.31
CA ILE A 12 -6.97 -5.43 8.97
C ILE A 12 -5.85 -6.33 8.44
N VAL A 13 -5.41 -6.06 7.21
CA VAL A 13 -4.29 -6.76 6.57
C VAL A 13 -3.12 -5.81 6.48
N CYS A 14 -1.94 -6.22 6.93
CA CYS A 14 -0.76 -5.37 6.84
C CYS A 14 0.42 -6.16 6.29
N GLY A 15 1.35 -5.43 5.67
CA GLY A 15 2.62 -5.99 5.24
C GLY A 15 3.04 -5.60 3.86
N ASP A 16 4.14 -6.22 3.43
CA ASP A 16 4.71 -6.09 2.10
C ASP A 16 3.95 -7.02 1.15
N LEU A 17 3.15 -6.43 0.26
CA LEU A 17 2.40 -7.19 -0.73
C LEU A 17 3.15 -7.33 -2.06
N ASN A 18 4.35 -6.74 -2.15
CA ASN A 18 5.24 -6.81 -3.32
C ASN A 18 4.60 -6.34 -4.63
N VAL A 19 3.65 -5.42 -4.56
CA VAL A 19 3.01 -4.84 -5.73
C VAL A 19 2.73 -3.35 -5.52
N ALA A 20 3.06 -2.53 -6.53
CA ALA A 20 2.60 -1.15 -6.61
C ALA A 20 1.29 -1.17 -7.38
N HIS A 21 0.20 -0.69 -6.79
CA HIS A 21 -1.13 -0.85 -7.37
C HIS A 21 -1.36 0.03 -8.60
N GLU A 22 -1.06 1.30 -8.50
CA GLU A 22 -1.34 2.28 -9.55
C GLU A 22 -0.05 2.99 -10.01
N GLU A 23 -0.13 3.74 -11.13
CA GLU A 23 1.03 4.47 -11.64
C GLU A 23 1.61 5.47 -10.65
N ILE A 24 0.78 6.05 -9.78
CA ILE A 24 1.22 6.98 -8.74
C ILE A 24 2.10 6.28 -7.69
N ASP A 25 2.03 4.96 -7.61
CA ASP A 25 2.68 4.17 -6.56
C ASP A 25 4.12 3.77 -6.87
N LEU A 26 4.67 4.20 -8.02
CA LEU A 26 6.09 4.00 -8.32
C LEU A 26 6.62 5.11 -9.24
N LYS A 27 7.94 5.33 -9.18
CA LYS A 27 8.59 6.43 -9.90
C LYS A 27 8.58 6.27 -11.42
N ASN A 28 8.76 5.04 -11.92
CA ASN A 28 8.91 4.77 -13.34
C ASN A 28 7.89 3.75 -13.83
N PRO A 29 6.58 4.10 -13.86
CA PRO A 29 5.55 3.11 -14.19
C PRO A 29 5.67 2.57 -15.62
N LYS A 30 5.99 3.41 -16.60
CA LYS A 30 6.04 2.98 -17.99
C LYS A 30 7.13 1.93 -18.25
N THR A 31 8.29 2.08 -17.62
CA THR A 31 9.39 1.14 -17.81
C THR A 31 9.24 -0.14 -17.02
N ASN A 32 8.31 -0.18 -16.05
CA ASN A 32 8.13 -1.30 -15.14
C ASN A 32 6.86 -2.12 -15.38
N ARG A 33 6.08 -1.83 -16.41
CA ARG A 33 4.80 -2.52 -16.66
C ARG A 33 4.90 -4.02 -16.83
N LYS A 34 6.05 -4.53 -17.23
CA LYS A 34 6.28 -5.97 -17.41
C LYS A 34 7.18 -6.54 -16.32
N ASN A 35 7.60 -5.72 -15.37
CA ASN A 35 8.48 -6.15 -14.30
C ASN A 35 7.70 -6.60 -13.08
N ALA A 36 8.25 -7.57 -12.34
CA ALA A 36 7.65 -8.03 -11.09
C ALA A 36 7.35 -6.84 -10.17
N GLY A 37 6.16 -6.85 -9.56
CA GLY A 37 5.69 -5.78 -8.71
C GLY A 37 4.77 -4.78 -9.41
N PHE A 38 4.75 -4.75 -10.75
CA PHE A 38 3.89 -3.83 -11.49
C PHE A 38 3.34 -4.45 -12.78
N THR A 39 3.26 -5.76 -12.88
CA THR A 39 2.62 -6.40 -14.03
C THR A 39 1.11 -6.16 -14.00
N ASP A 40 0.48 -6.20 -15.17
CA ASP A 40 -0.97 -6.03 -15.26
C ASP A 40 -1.71 -7.08 -14.43
N GLU A 41 -1.22 -8.31 -14.40
CA GLU A 41 -1.81 -9.40 -13.63
C GLU A 41 -1.74 -9.15 -12.13
N GLU A 42 -0.60 -8.67 -11.63
CA GLU A 42 -0.43 -8.35 -10.21
C GLU A 42 -1.34 -7.19 -9.79
N ARG A 43 -1.43 -6.16 -10.63
CA ARG A 43 -2.30 -5.01 -10.38
C ARG A 43 -3.78 -5.39 -10.39
N GLU A 44 -4.18 -6.27 -11.32
CA GLU A 44 -5.55 -6.78 -11.37
C GLU A 44 -5.91 -7.58 -10.13
N LYS A 45 -5.00 -8.42 -9.65
CA LYS A 45 -5.23 -9.19 -8.42
C LYS A 45 -5.41 -8.27 -7.22
N PHE A 46 -4.63 -7.20 -7.14
CA PHE A 46 -4.78 -6.22 -6.07
C PHE A 46 -6.12 -5.50 -6.17
N THR A 47 -6.51 -5.10 -7.37
CA THR A 47 -7.83 -4.48 -7.62
C THR A 47 -8.96 -5.43 -7.22
N THR A 48 -8.83 -6.71 -7.56
CA THR A 48 -9.82 -7.74 -7.20
C THR A 48 -9.95 -7.84 -5.68
N LEU A 49 -8.82 -7.81 -4.96
CA LEU A 49 -8.83 -7.82 -3.50
C LEU A 49 -9.56 -6.61 -2.93
N LEU A 50 -9.30 -5.42 -3.45
CA LEU A 50 -10.01 -4.22 -3.01
C LEU A 50 -11.51 -4.30 -3.31
N ASN A 51 -11.87 -4.80 -4.51
CA ASN A 51 -13.27 -4.95 -4.90
C ASN A 51 -14.00 -6.01 -4.08
N ALA A 52 -13.27 -6.89 -3.41
CA ALA A 52 -13.85 -7.89 -2.49
C ALA A 52 -14.28 -7.28 -1.15
N GLY A 53 -14.09 -5.98 -0.94
CA GLY A 53 -14.56 -5.29 0.26
C GLY A 53 -13.45 -4.70 1.13
N PHE A 54 -12.30 -4.37 0.55
CA PHE A 54 -11.16 -3.81 1.28
C PHE A 54 -10.78 -2.43 0.77
N THR A 55 -10.19 -1.64 1.66
CA THR A 55 -9.74 -0.27 1.39
C THR A 55 -8.24 -0.17 1.59
N ASP A 56 -7.53 0.42 0.61
CA ASP A 56 -6.13 0.83 0.74
C ASP A 56 -6.12 2.11 1.58
N THR A 57 -5.73 2.00 2.84
CA THR A 57 -5.90 3.09 3.82
C THR A 57 -5.11 4.34 3.47
N PHE A 58 -3.86 4.20 3.02
CA PHE A 58 -3.04 5.36 2.65
C PHE A 58 -3.67 6.11 1.47
N ARG A 59 -4.05 5.37 0.44
CA ARG A 59 -4.62 6.00 -0.76
C ARG A 59 -6.01 6.58 -0.50
N TYR A 60 -6.76 6.00 0.42
CA TYR A 60 -8.07 6.52 0.80
C TYR A 60 -7.96 7.92 1.45
N LEU A 61 -6.98 8.11 2.34
CA LEU A 61 -6.76 9.40 3.00
C LEU A 61 -5.95 10.37 2.14
N HIS A 62 -5.11 9.86 1.24
CA HIS A 62 -4.18 10.66 0.43
C HIS A 62 -4.31 10.29 -1.05
N PRO A 63 -5.43 10.64 -1.72
CA PRO A 63 -5.72 10.13 -3.08
C PRO A 63 -4.69 10.52 -4.14
N GLU A 64 -3.97 11.61 -3.95
CA GLU A 64 -3.04 12.15 -4.94
C GLU A 64 -1.61 12.28 -4.43
N GLN A 65 -1.33 11.87 -3.21
CA GLN A 65 0.01 12.01 -2.64
C GLN A 65 0.97 10.97 -3.18
N VAL A 66 2.10 11.42 -3.71
CA VAL A 66 3.19 10.55 -4.18
C VAL A 66 4.12 10.28 -3.01
N THR A 67 4.11 9.05 -2.49
CA THR A 67 4.96 8.63 -1.39
C THR A 67 5.27 7.14 -1.56
N TYR A 68 6.51 6.77 -1.35
CA TYR A 68 6.97 5.39 -1.54
C TYR A 68 7.37 4.77 -0.20
N SER A 69 7.33 3.44 -0.13
CA SER A 69 7.70 2.68 1.06
C SER A 69 8.96 1.84 0.89
N TRP A 70 9.43 1.71 -0.34
CA TRP A 70 10.60 0.89 -0.66
C TRP A 70 11.42 1.53 -1.77
N TRP A 71 12.75 1.41 -1.66
CA TRP A 71 13.70 1.83 -2.68
C TRP A 71 14.78 0.77 -2.79
N SER A 72 15.17 0.44 -4.04
CA SER A 72 16.31 -0.45 -4.25
C SER A 72 17.57 0.16 -3.64
N TYR A 73 18.47 -0.66 -3.15
CA TYR A 73 19.81 -0.20 -2.75
C TYR A 73 20.68 0.19 -3.95
N ARG A 74 20.29 -0.24 -5.15
CA ARG A 74 21.06 0.02 -6.38
C ARG A 74 20.83 1.43 -6.89
N PHE A 75 21.87 1.98 -7.56
CA PHE A 75 21.78 3.23 -8.30
C PHE A 75 21.31 4.43 -7.48
N LYS A 76 21.55 4.42 -6.17
CA LYS A 76 21.13 5.50 -5.27
C LYS A 76 19.64 5.84 -5.40
N ALA A 77 18.81 4.81 -5.55
CA ALA A 77 17.37 4.97 -5.79
C ALA A 77 16.67 5.83 -4.75
N ARG A 78 17.03 5.70 -3.46
CA ARG A 78 16.41 6.47 -2.39
C ARG A 78 16.78 7.96 -2.47
N GLU A 79 18.03 8.27 -2.78
CA GLU A 79 18.48 9.66 -2.97
C GLU A 79 17.74 10.33 -4.12
N LYS A 80 17.47 9.58 -5.19
CA LYS A 80 16.73 10.04 -6.36
C LYS A 80 15.23 9.95 -6.19
N ASN A 81 14.77 9.41 -5.08
CA ASN A 81 13.37 9.07 -4.80
C ASN A 81 12.74 8.22 -5.90
N ALA A 82 13.51 7.29 -6.45
CA ALA A 82 13.03 6.32 -7.44
C ALA A 82 12.49 5.09 -6.71
N GLY A 83 11.35 5.25 -6.05
CA GLY A 83 10.80 4.26 -5.15
C GLY A 83 9.50 3.63 -5.63
N TRP A 84 8.98 2.75 -4.79
CA TRP A 84 7.74 1.99 -4.98
C TRP A 84 6.96 1.98 -3.69
N ARG A 85 5.63 2.08 -3.76
CA ARG A 85 4.77 1.86 -2.60
C ARG A 85 4.25 0.43 -2.68
N ILE A 86 4.83 -0.45 -1.88
CA ILE A 86 4.52 -1.88 -1.85
C ILE A 86 4.13 -2.40 -0.47
N ASP A 87 4.20 -1.56 0.55
CA ASP A 87 3.81 -1.90 1.92
C ASP A 87 2.47 -1.23 2.22
N TYR A 88 1.52 -2.00 2.73
CA TYR A 88 0.14 -1.58 2.85
C TYR A 88 -0.47 -1.92 4.20
N PHE A 89 -1.48 -1.10 4.57
CA PHE A 89 -2.53 -1.49 5.50
C PHE A 89 -3.84 -1.47 4.73
N LEU A 90 -4.47 -2.63 4.60
CA LEU A 90 -5.80 -2.75 4.00
C LEU A 90 -6.79 -3.05 5.11
N VAL A 91 -7.95 -2.41 5.07
CA VAL A 91 -9.00 -2.65 6.07
C VAL A 91 -10.32 -3.00 5.39
N SER A 92 -11.15 -3.75 6.09
CA SER A 92 -12.53 -3.97 5.66
C SER A 92 -13.21 -2.62 5.41
N ASN A 93 -14.00 -2.51 4.33
CA ASN A 93 -14.65 -1.23 3.98
C ASN A 93 -15.49 -0.65 5.12
N ARG A 94 -16.06 -1.48 5.98
CA ARG A 94 -16.84 -1.00 7.12
C ARG A 94 -16.00 -0.30 8.20
N LEU A 95 -14.65 -0.43 8.15
CA LEU A 95 -13.74 0.30 9.03
C LEU A 95 -13.29 1.62 8.43
N ARG A 96 -13.69 1.91 7.20
CA ARG A 96 -13.20 3.08 6.44
C ARG A 96 -13.37 4.39 7.21
N ASP A 97 -14.52 4.60 7.82
CA ASP A 97 -14.82 5.82 8.55
C ASP A 97 -14.11 5.92 9.89
N MET A 98 -13.45 4.84 10.32
CA MET A 98 -12.69 4.80 11.57
C MET A 98 -11.21 5.06 11.38
N ILE A 99 -10.75 5.23 10.15
CA ILE A 99 -9.35 5.50 9.86
C ILE A 99 -9.04 6.95 10.27
N GLU A 100 -8.18 7.13 11.26
CA GLU A 100 -7.74 8.46 11.70
C GLU A 100 -6.47 8.90 10.98
N LYS A 101 -5.56 7.97 10.73
CA LYS A 101 -4.26 8.29 10.16
C LYS A 101 -3.73 7.09 9.38
N ALA A 102 -3.14 7.37 8.21
CA ALA A 102 -2.42 6.39 7.42
C ALA A 102 -1.22 7.09 6.82
N ASP A 103 -0.01 6.74 7.27
CA ASP A 103 1.23 7.41 6.89
C ASP A 103 2.32 6.44 6.49
N ILE A 104 3.28 6.98 5.76
CA ILE A 104 4.52 6.29 5.39
C ILE A 104 5.67 7.16 5.91
N HIS A 105 6.48 6.60 6.81
CA HIS A 105 7.55 7.34 7.49
C HIS A 105 8.84 7.30 6.68
N THR A 106 8.88 8.06 5.60
CA THR A 106 10.02 8.10 4.67
C THR A 106 11.30 8.66 5.29
N GLU A 107 11.20 9.35 6.41
CA GLU A 107 12.34 9.93 7.14
C GLU A 107 13.12 8.89 7.95
N ILE A 108 12.59 7.68 8.13
CA ILE A 108 13.25 6.63 8.90
C ILE A 108 14.09 5.76 7.98
N PHE A 109 15.38 5.64 8.30
CA PHE A 109 16.36 4.86 7.56
C PHE A 109 16.77 3.62 8.35
N GLY A 110 17.52 2.72 7.73
CA GLY A 110 18.00 1.49 8.36
C GLY A 110 17.54 0.22 7.65
N SER A 111 16.65 0.36 6.68
CA SER A 111 16.15 -0.71 5.83
C SER A 111 15.88 -0.15 4.44
N ASP A 112 15.73 -1.03 3.44
CA ASP A 112 15.28 -0.64 2.10
C ASP A 112 13.77 -0.34 2.08
N HIS A 113 13.05 -0.73 3.14
CA HIS A 113 11.68 -0.30 3.40
C HIS A 113 11.66 0.78 4.47
N CYS A 114 10.66 1.64 4.47
CA CYS A 114 10.38 2.52 5.58
C CYS A 114 9.07 2.08 6.27
N PRO A 115 8.88 2.42 7.55
CA PRO A 115 7.68 2.02 8.27
C PRO A 115 6.41 2.63 7.69
N VAL A 116 5.33 1.86 7.71
CA VAL A 116 3.99 2.35 7.42
C VAL A 116 3.17 2.34 8.72
N GLU A 117 2.26 3.29 8.85
CA GLU A 117 1.48 3.46 10.06
C GLU A 117 -0.01 3.56 9.74
N LEU A 118 -0.83 2.92 10.58
CA LEU A 118 -2.27 3.04 10.54
C LEU A 118 -2.79 3.30 11.95
N VAL A 119 -3.64 4.33 12.09
CA VAL A 119 -4.35 4.61 13.34
C VAL A 119 -5.84 4.51 13.06
N VAL A 120 -6.53 3.68 13.81
CA VAL A 120 -7.96 3.41 13.68
C VAL A 120 -8.64 3.76 15.01
N LYS A 121 -9.80 4.43 14.95
CA LYS A 121 -10.61 4.68 16.14
C LYS A 121 -11.12 3.36 16.71
N SER A 122 -11.10 3.25 18.04
CA SER A 122 -11.76 2.13 18.67
C SER A 122 -13.23 2.46 18.89
N GLU A 123 -14.10 1.46 18.73
CA GLU A 123 -15.50 1.55 19.15
C GLU A 123 -15.58 1.34 20.66
N GLU A 124 -16.28 2.24 21.32
CA GLU A 124 -16.62 2.04 22.73
C GLU A 124 -18.12 2.06 22.90
#